data_988c292d4eadb946e3c6281c636c19c7
#
_entry.id   988c292d4eadb946e3c6281c636c19c7
#
_cell.length_a   1.000
_cell.length_b   1.000
_cell.length_c   1.000
_cell.angle_alpha   90.00
_cell.angle_beta   90.00
_cell.angle_gamma   90.00
#
_symmetry.space_group_name_H-M   'P 1'
#
loop_
_entity.id
_entity.type
_entity.pdbx_description
1 polymer ?
#
loop_
_entity_poly.entity_id
_entity_poly.type
_entity_poly.pdbx_seq_one_letter_code
_entity_poly.pdbx_strand_id
1 'polypeptide(L)'
;GFYINLSQCFRPRFMGNDYAFSTTELQVDAYQRVWNGAILAEDFRTMLNFGNPSWGMMALLGNSNSMRGYYEGRYRDKHKMEAQVELRQHIWKRNSLTTWVGAGTVFHKFSEMRSRHILPNSGIGYRWEFKKNVNVRLDYGFGKAGQTEFLFSINEAF
;
A
#
# COMPACT_ATOMS: atom_id res chain seq x y z
N GLY A 1 17.14 -3.23 6.56
CA GLY A 1 16.25 -4.35 6.91
C GLY A 1 15.45 -4.80 5.72
N PHE A 2 14.95 -6.03 5.77
CA PHE A 2 14.18 -6.63 4.68
C PHE A 2 13.09 -7.51 5.26
N TYR A 3 11.88 -7.43 4.71
CA TYR A 3 10.73 -8.23 5.10
C TYR A 3 10.03 -8.76 3.87
N ILE A 4 9.71 -10.04 3.86
CA ILE A 4 8.88 -10.68 2.83
C ILE A 4 7.75 -11.43 3.51
N ASN A 5 6.55 -11.24 3.02
CA ASN A 5 5.38 -12.02 3.38
C ASN A 5 4.71 -12.55 2.10
N LEU A 6 4.57 -13.85 2.01
CA LEU A 6 3.84 -14.52 0.93
C LEU A 6 2.71 -15.32 1.54
N SER A 7 1.49 -15.02 1.18
CA SER A 7 0.31 -15.76 1.60
C SER A 7 -0.45 -16.33 0.39
N GLN A 8 -0.98 -17.54 0.57
CA GLN A 8 -1.79 -18.20 -0.42
C GLN A 8 -3.07 -18.72 0.24
N CYS A 9 -4.21 -18.29 -0.25
CA CYS A 9 -5.53 -18.71 0.24
C CYS A 9 -6.32 -19.40 -0.86
N PHE A 10 -6.82 -20.60 -0.58
CA PHE A 10 -7.68 -21.37 -1.49
C PHE A 10 -9.11 -21.39 -0.96
N ARG A 11 -10.07 -21.09 -1.80
CA ARG A 11 -11.50 -21.13 -1.50
C ARG A 11 -12.23 -22.01 -2.51
N PRO A 12 -12.19 -23.33 -2.33
CA PRO A 12 -12.88 -24.26 -3.23
C PRO A 12 -14.39 -24.32 -2.93
N ARG A 13 -15.20 -24.69 -3.91
CA ARG A 13 -16.67 -24.82 -3.74
C ARG A 13 -17.09 -25.91 -2.74
N PHE A 14 -16.33 -27.00 -2.66
CA PHE A 14 -16.68 -28.12 -1.76
C PHE A 14 -16.63 -27.75 -0.27
N MET A 15 -16.04 -26.60 0.10
CA MET A 15 -16.06 -26.05 1.46
C MET A 15 -17.23 -25.11 1.72
N GLY A 16 -18.29 -25.14 0.89
CA GLY A 16 -19.48 -24.29 1.08
C GLY A 16 -19.36 -22.89 0.48
N ASN A 17 -18.38 -22.65 -0.39
CA ASN A 17 -18.23 -21.36 -1.07
C ASN A 17 -19.03 -21.35 -2.38
N ASP A 18 -19.77 -20.28 -2.64
CA ASP A 18 -20.48 -20.07 -3.91
C ASP A 18 -19.51 -19.85 -5.09
N TYR A 19 -18.34 -19.28 -4.80
CA TYR A 19 -17.31 -18.93 -5.78
C TYR A 19 -16.01 -19.68 -5.51
N ALA A 20 -15.50 -20.36 -6.54
CA ALA A 20 -14.18 -21.00 -6.46
C ALA A 20 -13.10 -20.03 -6.94
N PHE A 21 -12.16 -19.69 -6.07
CA PHE A 21 -11.01 -18.86 -6.40
C PHE A 21 -9.84 -19.07 -5.44
N SER A 22 -8.68 -18.63 -5.82
CA SER A 22 -7.50 -18.58 -4.96
C SER A 22 -6.91 -17.18 -4.97
N THR A 23 -6.41 -16.75 -3.84
CA THR A 23 -5.75 -15.45 -3.65
C THR A 23 -4.29 -15.67 -3.29
N THR A 24 -3.39 -15.06 -4.04
CA THR A 24 -1.97 -14.97 -3.73
C THR A 24 -1.65 -13.53 -3.35
N GLU A 25 -1.08 -13.32 -2.18
CA GLU A 25 -0.63 -12.01 -1.73
C GLU A 25 0.88 -12.05 -1.47
N LEU A 26 1.60 -11.08 -2.00
CA LEU A 26 3.01 -10.87 -1.75
C LEU A 26 3.22 -9.44 -1.26
N GLN A 27 3.95 -9.31 -0.16
CA GLN A 27 4.46 -8.05 0.35
C GLN A 27 5.98 -8.15 0.49
N VAL A 28 6.66 -7.13 0.03
CA VAL A 28 8.12 -7.00 0.13
C VAL A 28 8.44 -5.60 0.61
N ASP A 29 9.04 -5.51 1.80
CA ASP A 29 9.47 -4.23 2.37
C ASP A 29 11.00 -4.23 2.51
N ALA A 30 11.64 -3.13 2.13
CA ALA A 30 13.07 -2.92 2.31
C ALA A 30 13.32 -1.59 3.02
N TYR A 31 14.31 -1.57 3.91
CA TYR A 31 14.66 -0.40 4.70
C TYR A 31 16.16 -0.18 4.64
N GLN A 32 16.57 0.99 4.16
CA GLN A 32 17.95 1.36 4.00
C GLN A 32 18.23 2.69 4.71
N ARG A 33 19.33 2.75 5.48
CA ARG A 33 19.83 4.04 5.98
C ARG A 33 20.57 4.73 4.85
N VAL A 34 20.11 5.91 4.45
CA VAL A 34 20.71 6.67 3.34
C VAL A 34 21.77 7.65 3.88
N TRP A 35 21.43 8.40 4.93
CA TRP A 35 22.34 9.26 5.68
C TRP A 35 21.94 9.34 7.14
N ASN A 36 22.62 10.16 7.91
CA ASN A 36 22.33 10.26 9.34
C ASN A 36 20.92 10.81 9.60
N GLY A 37 20.11 10.03 10.32
CA GLY A 37 18.72 10.36 10.61
C GLY A 37 17.74 10.11 9.46
N ALA A 38 18.18 9.59 8.30
CA ALA A 38 17.33 9.30 7.17
C ALA A 38 17.24 7.80 6.85
N ILE A 39 16.01 7.33 6.66
CA ILE A 39 15.70 5.96 6.24
C ILE A 39 14.89 6.05 4.95
N LEU A 40 15.34 5.32 3.94
CA LEU A 40 14.55 5.02 2.75
C LEU A 40 13.82 3.70 3.01
N ALA A 41 12.50 3.73 2.90
CA ALA A 41 11.63 2.58 3.03
C ALA A 41 10.96 2.33 1.69
N GLU A 42 11.04 1.11 1.21
CA GLU A 42 10.48 0.64 -0.05
C GLU A 42 9.46 -0.43 0.25
N ASP A 43 8.28 -0.33 -0.35
CA ASP A 43 7.17 -1.26 -0.17
C ASP A 43 6.63 -1.67 -1.54
N PHE A 44 6.53 -2.96 -1.76
CA PHE A 44 5.88 -3.55 -2.92
C PHE A 44 4.83 -4.55 -2.47
N ARG A 45 3.62 -4.40 -2.98
CA ARG A 45 2.50 -5.29 -2.69
C ARG A 45 1.79 -5.73 -3.95
N THR A 46 1.39 -6.97 -3.98
CA THR A 46 0.52 -7.49 -5.03
C THR A 46 -0.51 -8.44 -4.44
N MET A 47 -1.70 -8.40 -4.98
CA MET A 47 -2.79 -9.33 -4.69
C MET A 47 -3.34 -9.88 -6.01
N LEU A 48 -3.22 -11.18 -6.20
CA LEU A 48 -3.62 -11.87 -7.42
C LEU A 48 -4.73 -12.86 -7.10
N ASN A 49 -5.91 -12.65 -7.66
CA ASN A 49 -7.06 -13.56 -7.52
C ASN A 49 -7.22 -14.39 -8.79
N PHE A 50 -7.12 -15.70 -8.68
CA PHE A 50 -7.32 -16.65 -9.77
C PHE A 50 -8.66 -17.37 -9.60
N GLY A 51 -9.41 -17.53 -10.67
CA GLY A 51 -10.78 -18.05 -10.65
C GLY A 51 -11.82 -16.92 -10.68
N ASN A 52 -12.95 -17.08 -10.02
CA ASN A 52 -14.06 -16.13 -10.02
C ASN A 52 -14.31 -15.60 -8.62
N PRO A 53 -13.54 -14.61 -8.13
CA PRO A 53 -13.80 -13.98 -6.84
C PRO A 53 -15.13 -13.22 -6.89
N SER A 54 -15.87 -13.22 -5.78
CA SER A 54 -17.04 -12.34 -5.63
C SER A 54 -16.59 -10.87 -5.61
N TRP A 55 -17.50 -9.96 -5.89
CA TRP A 55 -17.22 -8.54 -5.89
C TRP A 55 -16.59 -8.03 -4.59
N GLY A 56 -17.05 -8.54 -3.43
CA GLY A 56 -16.49 -8.18 -2.13
C GLY A 56 -15.10 -8.74 -1.85
N MET A 57 -14.61 -9.69 -2.65
CA MET A 57 -13.28 -10.32 -2.51
C MET A 57 -12.27 -9.84 -3.56
N MET A 58 -12.66 -8.89 -4.39
CA MET A 58 -11.76 -8.25 -5.35
C MET A 58 -10.70 -7.42 -4.65
N ALA A 59 -9.57 -7.24 -5.30
CA ALA A 59 -8.48 -6.41 -4.82
C ALA A 59 -8.88 -4.93 -4.82
N LEU A 60 -8.66 -4.25 -3.70
CA LEU A 60 -8.92 -2.83 -3.49
C LEU A 60 -7.60 -2.06 -3.49
N LEU A 61 -7.55 -0.93 -4.16
CA LEU A 61 -6.42 -0.01 -4.15
C LEU A 61 -6.76 1.21 -3.28
N GLY A 62 -5.75 1.69 -2.53
CA GLY A 62 -5.86 2.81 -1.62
C GLY A 62 -6.28 2.38 -0.20
N ASN A 63 -5.47 2.72 0.77
CA ASN A 63 -5.77 2.60 2.20
C ASN A 63 -4.80 3.48 3.01
N SER A 64 -4.92 3.46 4.33
CA SER A 64 -4.07 4.26 5.21
C SER A 64 -2.58 3.89 5.19
N ASN A 65 -2.21 2.75 4.61
CA ASN A 65 -0.84 2.24 4.61
C ASN A 65 -0.18 2.29 3.22
N SER A 66 -0.95 2.04 2.17
CA SER A 66 -0.44 2.05 0.81
C SER A 66 -1.36 2.87 -0.11
N MET A 67 -0.78 3.45 -1.15
CA MET A 67 -1.51 4.31 -2.11
C MET A 67 -2.35 5.40 -1.41
N ARG A 68 -1.77 6.02 -0.37
CA ARG A 68 -2.38 7.12 0.38
C ARG A 68 -2.70 8.29 -0.56
N GLY A 69 -3.90 8.84 -0.44
CA GLY A 69 -4.45 9.84 -1.37
C GLY A 69 -5.55 9.28 -2.29
N TYR A 70 -5.80 7.96 -2.20
CA TYR A 70 -6.91 7.31 -2.88
C TYR A 70 -7.88 6.73 -1.87
N TYR A 71 -9.16 7.06 -2.02
CA TYR A 71 -10.22 6.46 -1.20
C TYR A 71 -10.29 4.95 -1.44
N GLU A 72 -10.27 4.17 -0.37
CA GLU A 72 -10.29 2.71 -0.42
C GLU A 72 -11.52 2.18 -1.17
N GLY A 73 -11.27 1.27 -2.12
CA GLY A 73 -12.32 0.66 -2.91
C GLY A 73 -12.84 1.48 -4.10
N ARG A 74 -12.34 2.71 -4.32
CA ARG A 74 -12.64 3.46 -5.54
C ARG A 74 -12.10 2.77 -6.79
N TYR A 75 -10.92 2.19 -6.68
CA TYR A 75 -10.30 1.37 -7.69
C TYR A 75 -10.28 -0.07 -7.22
N ARG A 76 -11.01 -0.91 -7.92
CA ARG A 76 -11.26 -2.29 -7.58
C ARG A 76 -11.23 -3.16 -8.82
N ASP A 77 -10.49 -4.25 -8.76
CA ASP A 77 -10.51 -5.26 -9.82
C ASP A 77 -10.02 -6.61 -9.26
N LYS A 78 -9.89 -7.60 -10.13
CA LYS A 78 -9.47 -8.95 -9.79
C LYS A 78 -8.05 -9.01 -9.22
N HIS A 79 -7.15 -8.22 -9.77
CA HIS A 79 -5.74 -8.17 -9.37
C HIS A 79 -5.34 -6.73 -9.02
N LYS A 80 -4.36 -6.58 -8.13
CA LYS A 80 -3.70 -5.31 -7.88
C LYS A 80 -2.19 -5.48 -7.78
N MET A 81 -1.46 -4.45 -8.16
CA MET A 81 -0.04 -4.28 -7.90
C MET A 81 0.20 -2.83 -7.48
N GLU A 82 1.03 -2.64 -6.48
CA GLU A 82 1.39 -1.32 -5.95
C GLU A 82 2.84 -1.30 -5.47
N ALA A 83 3.51 -0.19 -5.68
CA ALA A 83 4.86 0.04 -5.19
C ALA A 83 4.95 1.47 -4.65
N GLN A 84 5.69 1.65 -3.57
CA GLN A 84 5.86 2.94 -2.89
C GLN A 84 7.27 3.05 -2.34
N VAL A 85 7.83 4.23 -2.42
CA VAL A 85 9.12 4.59 -1.82
C VAL A 85 8.87 5.75 -0.87
N GLU A 86 9.33 5.64 0.35
CA GLU A 86 9.13 6.61 1.42
C GLU A 86 10.46 7.01 2.04
N LEU A 87 10.76 8.29 2.05
CA LEU A 87 11.90 8.86 2.75
C LEU A 87 11.44 9.37 4.11
N ARG A 88 11.99 8.81 5.18
CA ARG A 88 11.76 9.19 6.58
C ARG A 88 12.96 9.93 7.10
N GLN A 89 12.82 11.21 7.41
CA GLN A 89 13.88 12.07 7.96
C GLN A 89 13.59 12.44 9.40
N HIS A 90 14.44 12.00 10.30
CA HIS A 90 14.43 12.50 11.68
C HIS A 90 14.91 13.95 11.71
N ILE A 91 14.12 14.84 12.30
CA ILE A 91 14.44 16.27 12.34
C ILE A 91 14.98 16.68 13.71
N TRP A 92 14.22 16.43 14.76
CA TRP A 92 14.57 16.91 16.10
C TRP A 92 13.82 16.14 17.19
N LYS A 93 14.54 15.67 18.21
CA LYS A 93 14.01 14.92 19.36
C LYS A 93 13.11 13.74 18.94
N ARG A 94 11.80 13.94 18.97
CA ARG A 94 10.76 12.94 18.69
C ARG A 94 9.99 13.24 17.40
N ASN A 95 10.52 14.15 16.58
CA ASN A 95 9.85 14.64 15.38
C ASN A 95 10.56 14.15 14.12
N SER A 96 9.82 13.62 13.19
CA SER A 96 10.31 13.20 11.88
C SER A 96 9.36 13.67 10.78
N LEU A 97 9.91 13.94 9.63
CA LEU A 97 9.16 14.25 8.41
C LEU A 97 9.28 13.07 7.45
N THR A 98 8.21 12.82 6.74
CA THR A 98 8.13 11.75 5.75
C THR A 98 7.63 12.30 4.44
N THR A 99 8.25 11.86 3.35
CA THR A 99 7.75 12.12 1.99
C THR A 99 7.72 10.80 1.23
N TRP A 100 6.74 10.62 0.36
CA TRP A 100 6.64 9.41 -0.44
C TRP A 100 6.18 9.68 -1.85
N VAL A 101 6.54 8.76 -2.71
CA VAL A 101 6.01 8.62 -4.06
C VAL A 101 5.71 7.15 -4.31
N GLY A 102 4.69 6.88 -5.08
CA GLY A 102 4.31 5.51 -5.40
C GLY A 102 3.44 5.45 -6.65
N ALA A 103 3.17 4.24 -7.05
CA ALA A 103 2.27 3.96 -8.15
C ALA A 103 1.59 2.61 -7.93
N GLY A 104 0.33 2.51 -8.34
CA GLY A 104 -0.43 1.27 -8.26
C GLY A 104 -1.35 1.11 -9.46
N THR A 105 -1.83 -0.09 -9.64
CA THR A 105 -2.80 -0.42 -10.68
C THR A 105 -3.70 -1.57 -10.24
N VAL A 106 -4.92 -1.57 -10.72
CA VAL A 106 -5.83 -2.71 -10.66
C VAL A 106 -6.16 -3.17 -12.07
N PHE A 107 -6.30 -4.47 -12.28
CA PHE A 107 -6.54 -5.03 -13.60
C PHE A 107 -7.29 -6.37 -13.53
N HIS A 108 -8.04 -6.65 -14.59
CA HIS A 108 -8.77 -7.92 -14.70
C HIS A 108 -7.91 -9.03 -15.32
N LYS A 109 -7.11 -8.68 -16.32
CA LYS A 109 -6.17 -9.59 -17.00
C LYS A 109 -4.80 -8.93 -17.12
N PHE A 110 -3.73 -9.73 -17.06
CA PHE A 110 -2.36 -9.22 -17.22
C PHE A 110 -2.14 -8.50 -18.57
N SER A 111 -2.85 -8.92 -19.64
CA SER A 111 -2.81 -8.26 -20.95
C SER A 111 -3.43 -6.86 -20.97
N GLU A 112 -4.23 -6.52 -19.98
CA GLU A 112 -4.91 -5.21 -19.85
C GLU A 112 -4.09 -4.20 -19.05
N MET A 113 -2.97 -4.63 -18.46
CA MET A 113 -2.07 -3.77 -17.73
C MET A 113 -1.36 -2.80 -18.69
N ARG A 114 -1.87 -1.57 -18.73
CA ARG A 114 -1.34 -0.49 -19.59
C ARG A 114 -0.91 0.68 -18.74
N SER A 115 0.10 1.43 -19.20
CA SER A 115 0.64 2.60 -18.50
C SER A 115 -0.40 3.66 -18.16
N ARG A 116 -1.45 3.83 -18.99
CA ARG A 116 -2.53 4.78 -18.72
C ARG A 116 -3.40 4.42 -17.50
N HIS A 117 -3.38 3.16 -17.06
CA HIS A 117 -4.12 2.69 -15.88
C HIS A 117 -3.29 2.78 -14.59
N ILE A 118 -2.05 3.21 -14.70
CA ILE A 118 -1.22 3.45 -13.53
C ILE A 118 -1.74 4.68 -12.79
N LEU A 119 -1.90 4.52 -11.50
CA LEU A 119 -2.37 5.52 -10.56
C LEU A 119 -1.18 5.98 -9.72
N PRO A 120 -0.58 7.14 -10.02
CA PRO A 120 0.51 7.68 -9.22
C PRO A 120 -0.02 8.24 -7.90
N ASN A 121 0.75 8.12 -6.83
CA ASN A 121 0.51 8.83 -5.59
C ASN A 121 1.78 9.49 -5.07
N SER A 122 1.62 10.51 -4.28
CA SER A 122 2.69 11.18 -3.55
C SER A 122 2.12 11.82 -2.29
N GLY A 123 2.98 12.24 -1.39
CA GLY A 123 2.51 12.96 -0.22
C GLY A 123 3.61 13.32 0.74
N ILE A 124 3.19 13.99 1.80
CA ILE A 124 4.02 14.39 2.93
C ILE A 124 3.36 13.94 4.22
N GLY A 125 4.17 13.62 5.21
CA GLY A 125 3.69 13.19 6.49
C GLY A 125 4.56 13.69 7.63
N TYR A 126 3.94 13.89 8.76
CA TYR A 126 4.59 14.21 10.01
C TYR A 126 4.49 13.02 10.96
N ARG A 127 5.58 12.75 11.67
CA ARG A 127 5.68 11.69 12.66
C ARG A 127 6.09 12.27 13.99
N TRP A 128 5.34 11.95 15.03
CA TRP A 128 5.69 12.26 16.40
C TRP A 128 5.81 10.97 17.22
N GLU A 129 7.02 10.70 17.71
CA GLU A 129 7.26 9.56 18.58
C GLU A 129 6.71 9.83 19.99
N PHE A 130 5.48 9.38 20.24
CA PHE A 130 4.80 9.52 21.53
C PHE A 130 5.52 8.67 22.60
N LYS A 131 5.86 7.44 22.26
CA LYS A 131 6.60 6.48 23.09
C LYS A 131 7.60 5.76 22.21
N LYS A 132 8.66 5.18 22.80
CA LYS A 132 9.67 4.42 22.06
C LYS A 132 9.00 3.41 21.12
N ASN A 133 9.25 3.51 19.83
CA ASN A 133 8.68 2.72 18.74
C ASN A 133 7.16 2.88 18.52
N VAL A 134 6.54 3.92 19.06
CA VAL A 134 5.12 4.26 18.80
C VAL A 134 5.04 5.66 18.23
N ASN A 135 4.73 5.76 16.95
CA ASN A 135 4.62 7.02 16.23
C ASN A 135 3.16 7.40 16.02
N VAL A 136 2.84 8.66 16.28
CA VAL A 136 1.61 9.31 15.80
C VAL A 136 1.90 9.84 14.40
N ARG A 137 1.07 9.50 13.47
CA ARG A 137 1.23 9.77 12.04
C ARG A 137 0.14 10.69 11.53
N LEU A 138 0.55 11.77 10.88
CA LEU A 138 -0.30 12.69 10.13
C LEU A 138 0.18 12.70 8.69
N ASP A 139 -0.61 12.21 7.77
CA ASP A 139 -0.27 12.12 6.35
C ASP A 139 -1.23 12.93 5.51
N TYR A 140 -0.70 13.61 4.50
CA TYR A 140 -1.48 14.26 3.46
C TYR A 140 -1.03 13.72 2.10
N GLY A 141 -1.90 12.91 1.51
CA GLY A 141 -1.66 12.20 0.26
C GLY A 141 -2.34 12.86 -0.93
N PHE A 142 -1.67 12.79 -2.07
CA PHE A 142 -2.12 13.28 -3.37
C PHE A 142 -2.24 12.12 -4.34
N GLY A 143 -3.40 11.97 -4.96
CA GLY A 143 -3.67 11.00 -6.01
C GLY A 143 -3.93 11.65 -7.36
N LYS A 144 -4.25 10.85 -8.36
CA LYS A 144 -4.58 11.28 -9.71
C LYS A 144 -5.87 12.13 -9.71
N ALA A 145 -5.95 13.10 -10.63
CA ALA A 145 -7.13 13.94 -10.85
C ALA A 145 -7.56 14.77 -9.62
N GLY A 146 -6.61 15.28 -8.85
CA GLY A 146 -6.87 16.15 -7.71
C GLY A 146 -7.44 15.43 -6.48
N GLN A 147 -7.36 14.11 -6.42
CA GLN A 147 -7.71 13.36 -5.22
C GLN A 147 -6.70 13.67 -4.12
N THR A 148 -7.20 13.96 -2.94
CA THR A 148 -6.38 14.20 -1.74
C THR A 148 -7.01 13.49 -0.56
N GLU A 149 -6.18 13.07 0.38
CA GLU A 149 -6.63 12.41 1.58
C GLU A 149 -5.77 12.87 2.76
N PHE A 150 -6.43 13.20 3.86
CA PHE A 150 -5.78 13.45 5.14
C PHE A 150 -5.97 12.22 6.04
N LEU A 151 -4.87 11.67 6.53
CA LEU A 151 -4.85 10.45 7.32
C LEU A 151 -4.23 10.72 8.68
N PHE A 152 -4.91 10.26 9.71
CA PHE A 152 -4.39 10.16 11.07
C PHE A 152 -4.27 8.69 11.45
N SER A 153 -3.11 8.27 11.94
CA SER A 153 -2.90 6.89 12.36
C SER A 153 -1.84 6.80 13.46
N ILE A 154 -1.76 5.65 14.08
CA ILE A 154 -0.72 5.30 15.05
C ILE A 154 0.14 4.21 14.40
N ASN A 155 1.47 4.27 14.59
CA ASN A 155 2.51 3.46 13.95
C ASN A 155 2.79 3.85 12.48
N GLU A 156 3.78 3.18 11.87
CA GLU A 156 4.19 3.45 10.50
C GLU A 156 3.26 2.82 9.46
N ALA A 157 3.42 3.22 8.19
CA ALA A 157 2.59 2.70 7.11
C ALA A 157 2.97 1.25 6.74
N PHE A 158 4.26 0.92 6.82
CA PHE A 158 4.84 -0.38 6.54
C PHE A 158 6.22 -0.48 7.18
#